data_3cafc474e443d8281738237468def3d7
#
_entry.id   3cafc474e443d8281738237468def3d7
#
_cell.length_a   1.000
_cell.length_b   1.000
_cell.length_c   1.000
_cell.angle_alpha   90.00
_cell.angle_beta   90.00
_cell.angle_gamma   90.00
#
_symmetry.space_group_name_H-M   'P 1'
#
loop_
_entity.id
_entity.type
_entity.pdbx_description
1 polymer ?
#
loop_
_entity_poly.entity_id
_entity_poly.type
_entity_poly.pdbx_seq_one_letter_code
_entity_poly.pdbx_strand_id
1 'polypeptide(L)'
;MPRVVRLSWEGRERCASDEASPPRRAWAIPDGCGWLLEGDNLRVLRGLAATHAGTVTLAYLDPPFFTNREHAAWLRKAGAPRTSRTRVHAFDDRWADLPAYLDALGARLAATRDLLAPHGSIVVHVDPKTSHYVRVLGDEIFGADNFVSEIVWRYRRWPSKTPNFQRVHDVLLRWRKDTGATPRWNQPYEPLAASTLATWGTNKQRAVFAKDGRRARSSSTAEKTAGVPMGDVWEIGVIAPIARERTGYPSQKPEALLERLIGALSNEGDLVLDPYAGSGTTLAVAHRMGRGFLGIDASPVALRTTRERLDACGGSLVERAFAFGAKARAS
;
A
#
# COMPACT_ATOMS: atom_id res chain seq x y z
N MET A 1 15.88 -20.31 -20.18
CA MET A 1 15.47 -19.22 -19.26
C MET A 1 14.33 -18.46 -19.90
N PRO A 2 13.26 -18.11 -19.17
CA PRO A 2 12.19 -17.29 -19.74
C PRO A 2 12.76 -15.93 -20.18
N ARG A 3 12.29 -15.44 -21.33
CA ARG A 3 12.66 -14.11 -21.82
C ARG A 3 11.97 -13.06 -20.95
N VAL A 4 12.76 -12.14 -20.37
CA VAL A 4 12.22 -11.04 -19.56
C VAL A 4 12.17 -9.77 -20.43
N VAL A 5 11.03 -9.09 -20.45
CA VAL A 5 10.90 -7.75 -21.04
C VAL A 5 11.54 -6.76 -20.08
N ARG A 6 12.35 -5.84 -20.61
CA ARG A 6 13.06 -4.83 -19.81
C ARG A 6 12.85 -3.45 -20.39
N LEU A 7 12.77 -2.46 -19.51
CA LEU A 7 12.88 -1.06 -19.88
C LEU A 7 14.37 -0.71 -20.03
N SER A 8 14.70 0.12 -21.00
CA SER A 8 16.08 0.58 -21.23
C SER A 8 16.10 2.08 -21.51
N TRP A 9 17.06 2.78 -20.91
CA TRP A 9 17.37 4.18 -21.16
C TRP A 9 18.85 4.46 -20.87
N GLU A 10 19.36 5.54 -21.42
CA GLU A 10 20.75 5.93 -21.19
C GLU A 10 21.01 6.24 -19.69
N GLY A 11 22.06 5.65 -19.15
CA GLY A 11 22.46 5.85 -17.75
C GLY A 11 21.72 5.01 -16.71
N ARG A 12 20.81 4.10 -17.11
CA ARG A 12 20.05 3.22 -16.20
C ARG A 12 20.94 2.38 -15.26
N GLU A 13 22.14 2.00 -15.72
CA GLU A 13 23.06 1.18 -14.93
C GLU A 13 23.78 1.95 -13.81
N ARG A 14 23.63 3.27 -13.77
CA ARG A 14 24.19 4.12 -12.71
C ARG A 14 23.27 4.10 -11.49
N CYS A 15 23.24 2.97 -10.79
CA CYS A 15 22.44 2.83 -9.57
C CYS A 15 22.84 3.86 -8.50
N ALA A 16 21.81 4.35 -7.78
CA ALA A 16 22.01 5.12 -6.55
C ALA A 16 22.98 4.42 -5.60
N SER A 17 23.81 5.21 -4.89
CA SER A 17 24.82 4.71 -3.93
C SER A 17 24.24 3.61 -3.04
N ASP A 18 25.00 2.53 -2.83
CA ASP A 18 24.61 1.36 -2.01
C ASP A 18 24.64 1.65 -0.49
N GLU A 19 24.77 2.91 -0.09
CA GLU A 19 24.87 3.29 1.30
C GLU A 19 23.59 3.04 2.09
N ALA A 20 23.66 2.12 3.05
CA ALA A 20 22.70 2.01 4.14
C ALA A 20 22.98 3.09 5.19
N SER A 21 21.95 3.68 5.77
CA SER A 21 22.12 4.54 6.93
C SER A 21 21.01 4.31 7.95
N PRO A 22 21.31 4.39 9.26
CA PRO A 22 20.28 4.30 10.29
C PRO A 22 19.29 5.47 10.16
N PRO A 23 18.05 5.30 10.64
CA PRO A 23 17.11 6.40 10.73
C PRO A 23 17.68 7.50 11.64
N ARG A 24 17.38 8.76 11.34
CA ARG A 24 17.79 9.91 12.17
C ARG A 24 17.13 9.86 13.55
N ARG A 25 15.87 9.45 13.58
CA ARG A 25 15.06 9.25 14.78
C ARG A 25 14.15 8.05 14.55
N ALA A 26 13.77 7.41 15.64
CA ALA A 26 12.83 6.30 15.61
C ALA A 26 11.87 6.35 16.77
N TRP A 27 10.64 5.95 16.52
CA TRP A 27 9.59 5.84 17.53
C TRP A 27 9.00 4.45 17.45
N ALA A 28 8.76 3.84 18.59
CA ALA A 28 8.16 2.52 18.70
C ALA A 28 6.92 2.54 19.57
N ILE A 29 5.99 1.64 19.30
CA ILE A 29 4.97 1.26 20.28
C ILE A 29 5.67 0.56 21.46
N PRO A 30 5.20 0.75 22.72
CA PRO A 30 5.86 0.21 23.92
C PRO A 30 6.14 -1.29 23.88
N ASP A 31 5.27 -2.09 23.26
CA ASP A 31 5.43 -3.53 23.08
C ASP A 31 6.43 -3.92 21.97
N GLY A 32 6.93 -2.94 21.20
CA GLY A 32 7.89 -3.16 20.11
C GLY A 32 7.29 -3.67 18.81
N CYS A 33 5.98 -3.86 18.72
CA CYS A 33 5.33 -4.39 17.51
C CYS A 33 5.28 -3.40 16.34
N GLY A 34 5.50 -2.11 16.58
CA GLY A 34 5.42 -1.08 15.54
C GLY A 34 6.50 -0.01 15.65
N TRP A 35 7.05 0.39 14.48
CA TRP A 35 8.10 1.40 14.38
C TRP A 35 7.77 2.44 13.33
N LEU A 36 8.06 3.70 13.64
CA LEU A 36 8.10 4.83 12.71
C LEU A 36 9.52 5.37 12.65
N LEU A 37 10.14 5.38 11.47
CA LEU A 37 11.55 5.68 11.24
C LEU A 37 11.68 6.96 10.41
N GLU A 38 12.48 7.92 10.88
CA GLU A 38 12.79 9.15 10.16
C GLU A 38 14.03 8.99 9.30
N GLY A 39 13.90 9.12 7.98
CA GLY A 39 15.05 9.06 7.08
C GLY A 39 14.68 8.95 5.61
N ASP A 40 15.70 8.98 4.76
CA ASP A 40 15.56 8.58 3.35
C ASP A 40 15.19 7.09 3.31
N ASN A 41 14.07 6.80 2.67
CA ASN A 41 13.51 5.45 2.71
C ASN A 41 14.41 4.40 2.05
N LEU A 42 15.15 4.74 0.97
CA LEU A 42 16.07 3.79 0.35
C LEU A 42 17.21 3.39 1.29
N ARG A 43 17.81 4.37 1.95
CA ARG A 43 18.92 4.12 2.89
C ARG A 43 18.47 3.33 4.12
N VAL A 44 17.28 3.67 4.64
CA VAL A 44 16.69 2.95 5.78
C VAL A 44 16.30 1.52 5.38
N LEU A 45 15.65 1.30 4.22
CA LEU A 45 15.29 -0.02 3.71
C LEU A 45 16.51 -0.95 3.58
N ARG A 46 17.60 -0.43 3.02
CA ARG A 46 18.87 -1.18 2.92
C ARG A 46 19.43 -1.56 4.29
N GLY A 47 19.37 -0.65 5.25
CA GLY A 47 19.80 -0.93 6.62
C GLY A 47 18.93 -1.98 7.32
N LEU A 48 17.61 -1.96 7.07
CA LEU A 48 16.67 -2.95 7.61
C LEU A 48 16.97 -4.37 7.12
N ALA A 49 17.63 -4.56 5.99
CA ALA A 49 18.00 -5.88 5.50
C ALA A 49 18.87 -6.68 6.50
N ALA A 50 19.66 -6.00 7.33
CA ALA A 50 20.48 -6.66 8.36
C ALA A 50 19.64 -7.33 9.47
N THR A 51 18.42 -6.88 9.71
CA THR A 51 17.57 -7.32 10.84
C THR A 51 16.21 -7.85 10.44
N HIS A 52 15.67 -7.40 9.30
CA HIS A 52 14.32 -7.68 8.84
C HIS A 52 14.25 -8.37 7.48
N ALA A 53 15.37 -8.88 6.94
CA ALA A 53 15.34 -9.68 5.72
C ALA A 53 14.39 -10.87 5.87
N GLY A 54 13.47 -11.02 4.91
CA GLY A 54 12.54 -12.14 4.90
C GLY A 54 11.44 -12.11 5.97
N THR A 55 11.18 -10.98 6.63
CA THR A 55 10.19 -10.89 7.72
C THR A 55 8.89 -10.17 7.37
N VAL A 56 8.90 -9.33 6.34
CA VAL A 56 7.75 -8.51 5.95
C VAL A 56 6.73 -9.34 5.18
N THR A 57 5.51 -9.43 5.69
CA THR A 57 4.40 -10.16 5.03
C THR A 57 3.71 -9.31 3.97
N LEU A 58 3.50 -8.02 4.24
CA LEU A 58 2.92 -7.08 3.29
C LEU A 58 3.76 -5.80 3.24
N ALA A 59 4.21 -5.43 2.06
CA ALA A 59 4.73 -4.09 1.80
C ALA A 59 3.71 -3.31 0.94
N TYR A 60 3.27 -2.16 1.43
CA TYR A 60 2.44 -1.21 0.68
C TYR A 60 3.26 0.04 0.39
N LEU A 61 3.42 0.36 -0.88
CA LEU A 61 4.17 1.52 -1.34
C LEU A 61 3.24 2.50 -2.06
N ASP A 62 3.19 3.73 -1.56
CA ASP A 62 2.48 4.86 -2.17
C ASP A 62 3.50 5.94 -2.56
N PRO A 63 4.36 5.69 -3.55
CA PRO A 63 5.41 6.63 -3.95
C PRO A 63 4.82 7.90 -4.55
N PRO A 64 5.60 8.98 -4.70
CA PRO A 64 5.20 10.12 -5.53
C PRO A 64 4.73 9.66 -6.92
N PHE A 65 3.72 10.35 -7.50
CA PHE A 65 3.01 9.89 -8.71
C PHE A 65 3.52 10.53 -10.01
N PHE A 66 4.73 11.09 -10.00
CA PHE A 66 5.27 11.81 -11.14
C PHE A 66 4.36 12.96 -11.59
N THR A 67 3.89 13.74 -10.60
CA THR A 67 2.97 14.88 -10.88
C THR A 67 3.71 16.17 -11.25
N ASN A 68 5.03 16.21 -11.05
CA ASN A 68 5.91 17.36 -11.22
C ASN A 68 5.47 18.59 -10.41
N ARG A 69 5.06 18.35 -9.14
CA ARG A 69 4.58 19.40 -8.22
C ARG A 69 5.14 19.23 -6.83
N GLU A 70 5.23 20.34 -6.11
CA GLU A 70 5.38 20.33 -4.66
C GLU A 70 4.02 20.12 -4.00
N HIS A 71 3.99 19.26 -3.01
CA HIS A 71 2.79 18.99 -2.21
C HIS A 71 2.89 19.62 -0.84
N ALA A 72 1.80 20.26 -0.39
CA ALA A 72 1.72 20.93 0.89
C ALA A 72 0.58 20.36 1.74
N ALA A 73 0.85 20.21 3.03
CA ALA A 73 -0.15 19.89 4.05
C ALA A 73 -0.80 21.16 4.58
N TRP A 74 -2.06 21.05 4.98
CA TRP A 74 -2.81 22.09 5.66
C TRP A 74 -3.01 21.70 7.13
N LEU A 75 -2.08 22.11 7.97
CA LEU A 75 -2.05 21.74 9.37
C LEU A 75 -2.76 22.79 10.23
N ARG A 76 -3.44 22.32 11.27
CA ARG A 76 -4.03 23.15 12.31
C ARG A 76 -3.08 23.17 13.52
N LYS A 77 -2.84 24.34 14.09
CA LYS A 77 -2.17 24.41 15.41
C LYS A 77 -3.12 23.92 16.49
N ALA A 78 -2.59 23.22 17.49
CA ALA A 78 -3.37 22.82 18.67
C ALA A 78 -4.02 24.05 19.30
N GLY A 79 -5.31 23.95 19.65
CA GLY A 79 -6.08 25.06 20.24
C GLY A 79 -6.56 26.15 19.27
N ALA A 80 -6.13 26.13 18.00
CA ALA A 80 -6.55 27.14 17.02
C ALA A 80 -7.97 26.88 16.47
N PRO A 81 -8.72 27.94 16.05
CA PRO A 81 -10.02 27.79 15.41
C PRO A 81 -9.98 26.86 14.19
N ARG A 82 -11.09 26.18 13.86
CA ARG A 82 -11.20 25.25 12.72
C ARG A 82 -10.80 25.87 11.38
N THR A 83 -10.93 27.18 11.24
CA THR A 83 -10.61 27.96 10.06
C THR A 83 -9.13 28.31 9.95
N SER A 84 -8.36 28.24 11.04
CA SER A 84 -6.95 28.57 11.07
C SER A 84 -6.10 27.35 10.65
N ARG A 85 -5.70 27.32 9.38
CA ARG A 85 -4.81 26.30 8.82
C ARG A 85 -3.56 26.96 8.24
N THR A 86 -2.40 26.42 8.56
CA THR A 86 -1.13 26.85 7.99
C THR A 86 -0.71 25.88 6.90
N ARG A 87 -0.32 26.42 5.75
CA ARG A 87 0.26 25.63 4.65
C ARG A 87 1.72 25.32 4.99
N VAL A 88 2.09 24.05 4.99
CA VAL A 88 3.44 23.57 5.26
C VAL A 88 3.86 22.62 4.14
N HIS A 89 5.12 22.70 3.68
CA HIS A 89 5.66 21.77 2.71
C HIS A 89 5.57 20.34 3.26
N ALA A 90 5.05 19.40 2.46
CA ALA A 90 4.91 17.99 2.82
C ALA A 90 5.98 17.13 2.12
N PHE A 91 5.98 17.13 0.80
CA PHE A 91 6.96 16.42 -0.01
C PHE A 91 7.05 17.00 -1.42
N ASP A 92 8.12 16.68 -2.11
CA ASP A 92 8.37 17.05 -3.50
C ASP A 92 8.13 15.85 -4.43
N ASP A 93 7.40 16.08 -5.51
CA ASP A 93 7.15 15.09 -6.56
C ASP A 93 7.61 15.63 -7.93
N ARG A 94 8.72 16.43 -7.92
CA ARG A 94 9.37 16.92 -9.12
C ARG A 94 10.55 16.04 -9.48
N TRP A 95 10.59 15.60 -10.71
CA TRP A 95 11.60 14.71 -11.26
C TRP A 95 12.18 15.34 -12.52
N ALA A 96 13.45 15.08 -12.79
CA ALA A 96 14.08 15.55 -14.01
C ALA A 96 13.36 14.99 -15.24
N ASP A 97 13.07 13.69 -15.22
CA ASP A 97 12.39 12.96 -16.28
C ASP A 97 11.79 11.64 -15.74
N LEU A 98 11.13 10.90 -16.61
CA LEU A 98 10.56 9.59 -16.27
C LEU A 98 11.64 8.53 -15.94
N PRO A 99 12.78 8.42 -16.64
CA PRO A 99 13.90 7.60 -16.24
C PRO A 99 14.35 7.80 -14.78
N ALA A 100 14.60 9.05 -14.37
CA ALA A 100 15.02 9.36 -13.00
C ALA A 100 13.99 8.92 -11.94
N TYR A 101 12.69 9.08 -12.23
CA TYR A 101 11.62 8.57 -11.39
C TYR A 101 11.66 7.04 -11.28
N LEU A 102 11.80 6.33 -12.42
CA LEU A 102 11.82 4.88 -12.46
C LEU A 102 13.06 4.28 -11.80
N ASP A 103 14.24 4.92 -11.95
CA ASP A 103 15.48 4.52 -11.27
C ASP A 103 15.32 4.62 -9.75
N ALA A 104 14.80 5.75 -9.27
CA ALA A 104 14.57 5.97 -7.85
C ALA A 104 13.55 4.98 -7.27
N LEU A 105 12.46 4.69 -8.00
CA LEU A 105 11.45 3.72 -7.58
C LEU A 105 12.01 2.29 -7.63
N GLY A 106 12.72 1.92 -8.70
CA GLY A 106 13.31 0.59 -8.88
C GLY A 106 14.26 0.20 -7.76
N ALA A 107 15.14 1.13 -7.34
CA ALA A 107 16.04 0.90 -6.21
C ALA A 107 15.28 0.59 -4.91
N ARG A 108 14.14 1.27 -4.67
CA ARG A 108 13.29 1.05 -3.49
C ARG A 108 12.50 -0.25 -3.57
N LEU A 109 12.02 -0.61 -4.76
CA LEU A 109 11.36 -1.90 -5.00
C LEU A 109 12.32 -3.06 -4.73
N ALA A 110 13.56 -2.97 -5.22
CA ALA A 110 14.59 -3.98 -4.99
C ALA A 110 14.92 -4.12 -3.50
N ALA A 111 15.16 -3.01 -2.80
CA ALA A 111 15.43 -3.02 -1.35
C ALA A 111 14.23 -3.57 -0.55
N THR A 112 13.00 -3.26 -0.96
CA THR A 112 11.79 -3.80 -0.32
C THR A 112 11.65 -5.30 -0.55
N ARG A 113 12.00 -5.79 -1.76
CA ARG A 113 11.96 -7.21 -2.09
C ARG A 113 12.81 -8.05 -1.13
N ASP A 114 13.97 -7.55 -0.71
CA ASP A 114 14.86 -8.26 0.20
C ASP A 114 14.27 -8.42 1.61
N LEU A 115 13.39 -7.51 2.02
CA LEU A 115 12.69 -7.57 3.31
C LEU A 115 11.48 -8.52 3.29
N LEU A 116 10.88 -8.80 2.12
CA LEU A 116 9.70 -9.64 2.03
C LEU A 116 9.94 -11.07 2.46
N ALA A 117 9.05 -11.60 3.28
CA ALA A 117 8.96 -13.03 3.58
C ALA A 117 8.66 -13.83 2.28
N PRO A 118 9.04 -15.13 2.20
CA PRO A 118 8.75 -15.95 1.01
C PRO A 118 7.26 -15.94 0.62
N HIS A 119 6.35 -15.97 1.61
CA HIS A 119 4.89 -15.91 1.42
C HIS A 119 4.34 -14.49 1.28
N GLY A 120 5.20 -13.47 1.38
CA GLY A 120 4.82 -12.06 1.40
C GLY A 120 4.44 -11.50 0.03
N SER A 121 3.77 -10.35 0.07
CA SER A 121 3.37 -9.59 -1.12
C SER A 121 3.82 -8.14 -1.02
N ILE A 122 4.06 -7.54 -2.18
CA ILE A 122 4.20 -6.10 -2.34
C ILE A 122 3.02 -5.56 -3.15
N VAL A 123 2.50 -4.41 -2.74
CA VAL A 123 1.49 -3.64 -3.47
C VAL A 123 2.05 -2.25 -3.74
N VAL A 124 2.15 -1.87 -5.01
CA VAL A 124 2.62 -0.55 -5.43
C VAL A 124 1.45 0.25 -5.99
N HIS A 125 1.15 1.35 -5.34
CA HIS A 125 0.05 2.24 -5.71
C HIS A 125 0.58 3.34 -6.63
N VAL A 126 0.02 3.46 -7.81
CA VAL A 126 0.50 4.38 -8.85
C VAL A 126 -0.63 5.03 -9.64
N ASP A 127 -0.31 6.16 -10.24
CA ASP A 127 -1.17 6.83 -11.23
C ASP A 127 -1.20 6.01 -12.55
N PRO A 128 -2.34 5.91 -13.25
CA PRO A 128 -2.44 5.25 -14.56
C PRO A 128 -1.44 5.72 -15.61
N LYS A 129 -0.86 6.93 -15.48
CA LYS A 129 0.17 7.43 -16.41
C LYS A 129 1.48 6.64 -16.34
N THR A 130 1.79 6.11 -15.15
CA THR A 130 3.07 5.45 -14.88
C THR A 130 2.91 3.95 -14.63
N SER A 131 1.68 3.46 -14.39
CA SER A 131 1.41 2.08 -14.00
C SER A 131 2.02 1.05 -14.95
N HIS A 132 1.95 1.27 -16.25
CA HIS A 132 2.50 0.38 -17.27
C HIS A 132 4.03 0.29 -17.23
N TYR A 133 4.75 1.39 -16.96
CA TYR A 133 6.20 1.37 -16.76
C TYR A 133 6.57 0.68 -15.45
N VAL A 134 5.85 1.01 -14.37
CA VAL A 134 6.07 0.39 -13.06
C VAL A 134 5.75 -1.10 -13.08
N ARG A 135 4.77 -1.54 -13.90
CA ARG A 135 4.48 -2.95 -14.11
C ARG A 135 5.69 -3.68 -14.72
N VAL A 136 6.27 -3.16 -15.80
CA VAL A 136 7.45 -3.78 -16.42
C VAL A 136 8.65 -3.76 -15.47
N LEU A 137 8.89 -2.64 -14.79
CA LEU A 137 9.96 -2.50 -13.80
C LEU A 137 9.79 -3.51 -12.64
N GLY A 138 8.57 -3.69 -12.15
CA GLY A 138 8.26 -4.69 -11.12
C GLY A 138 8.47 -6.12 -11.61
N ASP A 139 8.09 -6.43 -12.83
CA ASP A 139 8.31 -7.74 -13.43
C ASP A 139 9.82 -8.06 -13.58
N GLU A 140 10.66 -7.06 -13.85
CA GLU A 140 12.13 -7.24 -13.85
C GLU A 140 12.69 -7.56 -12.45
N ILE A 141 12.15 -6.90 -11.41
CA ILE A 141 12.65 -7.02 -10.04
C ILE A 141 12.11 -8.27 -9.35
N PHE A 142 10.82 -8.53 -9.44
CA PHE A 142 10.13 -9.62 -8.76
C PHE A 142 10.01 -10.90 -9.61
N GLY A 143 10.13 -10.79 -10.93
CA GLY A 143 9.81 -11.82 -11.88
C GLY A 143 8.34 -11.72 -12.37
N ALA A 144 8.11 -11.85 -13.67
CA ALA A 144 6.78 -11.74 -14.28
C ALA A 144 5.81 -12.80 -13.73
N ASP A 145 6.29 -14.01 -13.44
CA ASP A 145 5.48 -15.10 -12.87
C ASP A 145 5.02 -14.81 -11.43
N ASN A 146 5.64 -13.86 -10.76
CA ASN A 146 5.27 -13.40 -9.41
C ASN A 146 4.22 -12.30 -9.42
N PHE A 147 3.88 -11.75 -10.59
CA PHE A 147 2.76 -10.81 -10.69
C PHE A 147 1.43 -11.53 -10.43
N VAL A 148 0.59 -10.92 -9.59
CA VAL A 148 -0.66 -11.54 -9.15
C VAL A 148 -1.88 -10.82 -9.69
N SER A 149 -1.93 -9.49 -9.53
CA SER A 149 -3.11 -8.71 -9.92
C SER A 149 -2.78 -7.24 -10.12
N GLU A 150 -3.53 -6.63 -11.03
CA GLU A 150 -3.71 -5.21 -11.14
C GLU A 150 -5.08 -4.88 -10.56
N ILE A 151 -5.11 -4.02 -9.54
CA ILE A 151 -6.34 -3.60 -8.88
C ILE A 151 -6.61 -2.16 -9.31
N VAL A 152 -7.79 -1.91 -9.86
CA VAL A 152 -8.25 -0.58 -10.23
C VAL A 152 -9.06 -0.01 -9.06
N TRP A 153 -8.47 0.95 -8.35
CA TRP A 153 -9.20 1.69 -7.34
C TRP A 153 -9.95 2.85 -8.00
N ARG A 154 -11.26 2.66 -8.22
CA ARG A 154 -12.17 3.66 -8.78
C ARG A 154 -12.76 4.53 -7.68
N TYR A 155 -12.77 5.84 -7.92
CA TYR A 155 -13.35 6.82 -7.01
C TYR A 155 -14.12 7.91 -7.76
N ARG A 156 -15.07 8.55 -7.09
CA ARG A 156 -15.81 9.67 -7.67
C ARG A 156 -15.05 10.98 -7.45
N ARG A 157 -15.01 11.82 -8.46
CA ARG A 157 -14.56 13.21 -8.40
C ARG A 157 -15.69 14.15 -8.79
N TRP A 158 -15.56 15.42 -8.40
CA TRP A 158 -16.45 16.44 -8.94
C TRP A 158 -16.33 16.47 -10.47
N PRO A 159 -17.48 16.54 -11.19
CA PRO A 159 -17.47 16.61 -12.65
C PRO A 159 -16.71 17.85 -13.10
N SER A 160 -15.81 17.68 -14.07
CA SER A 160 -15.14 18.80 -14.72
C SER A 160 -15.26 18.64 -16.24
N LYS A 161 -15.58 19.73 -16.92
CA LYS A 161 -15.60 19.77 -18.37
C LYS A 161 -14.16 19.87 -18.86
N THR A 162 -13.64 18.79 -19.42
CA THR A 162 -12.33 18.73 -20.05
C THR A 162 -12.48 18.13 -21.44
N PRO A 163 -11.58 18.44 -22.39
CA PRO A 163 -11.61 17.84 -23.72
C PRO A 163 -11.12 16.38 -23.71
N ASN A 164 -11.24 15.67 -22.59
CA ASN A 164 -10.83 14.28 -22.41
C ASN A 164 -11.71 13.57 -21.38
N PHE A 165 -11.64 12.24 -21.32
CA PHE A 165 -12.26 11.45 -20.27
C PHE A 165 -11.67 11.81 -18.92
N GLN A 166 -12.54 12.04 -17.92
CA GLN A 166 -12.12 12.36 -16.57
C GLN A 166 -11.44 11.16 -15.91
N ARG A 167 -10.23 11.37 -15.41
CA ARG A 167 -9.52 10.35 -14.64
C ARG A 167 -10.15 10.19 -13.27
N VAL A 168 -10.61 8.98 -12.97
CA VAL A 168 -11.38 8.63 -11.77
C VAL A 168 -10.88 7.35 -11.10
N HIS A 169 -9.62 6.97 -11.35
CA HIS A 169 -9.03 5.79 -10.74
C HIS A 169 -7.51 5.93 -10.57
N ASP A 170 -6.99 5.17 -9.65
CA ASP A 170 -5.58 4.84 -9.49
C ASP A 170 -5.41 3.31 -9.64
N VAL A 171 -4.17 2.85 -9.74
CA VAL A 171 -3.81 1.46 -9.99
C VAL A 171 -2.95 0.95 -8.84
N LEU A 172 -3.27 -0.25 -8.34
CA LEU A 172 -2.44 -0.95 -7.37
C LEU A 172 -1.91 -2.23 -8.02
N LEU A 173 -0.60 -2.30 -8.17
CA LEU A 173 0.09 -3.44 -8.79
C LEU A 173 0.60 -4.37 -7.69
N ARG A 174 0.22 -5.65 -7.72
CA ARG A 174 0.59 -6.63 -6.71
C ARG A 174 1.51 -7.70 -7.27
N TRP A 175 2.65 -7.89 -6.61
CA TRP A 175 3.51 -9.07 -6.79
C TRP A 175 3.60 -9.85 -5.47
N ARG A 176 3.84 -11.15 -5.57
CA ARG A 176 4.29 -11.98 -4.45
C ARG A 176 5.83 -12.10 -4.49
N LYS A 177 6.44 -12.46 -3.36
CA LYS A 177 7.89 -12.64 -3.28
C LYS A 177 8.34 -13.88 -4.05
N ASP A 178 7.65 -15.00 -3.86
CA ASP A 178 8.06 -16.30 -4.38
C ASP A 178 6.84 -17.12 -4.83
N THR A 179 6.88 -17.64 -6.06
CA THR A 179 5.86 -18.54 -6.61
C THR A 179 5.84 -19.92 -5.94
N GLY A 180 6.98 -20.37 -5.38
CA GLY A 180 7.11 -21.64 -4.68
C GLY A 180 6.52 -21.64 -3.28
N ALA A 181 6.31 -20.48 -2.67
CA ALA A 181 5.73 -20.37 -1.35
C ALA A 181 4.20 -20.26 -1.40
N THR A 182 3.50 -20.86 -0.43
CA THR A 182 2.06 -20.64 -0.25
C THR A 182 1.83 -19.19 0.15
N PRO A 183 1.11 -18.39 -0.68
CA PRO A 183 0.92 -16.98 -0.41
C PRO A 183 0.06 -16.75 0.83
N ARG A 184 0.33 -15.68 1.57
CA ARG A 184 -0.60 -15.19 2.58
C ARG A 184 -1.82 -14.61 1.85
N TRP A 185 -2.99 -15.24 2.02
CA TRP A 185 -4.22 -14.83 1.36
C TRP A 185 -5.45 -15.16 2.18
N ASN A 186 -6.19 -14.15 2.55
CA ASN A 186 -7.51 -14.26 3.17
C ASN A 186 -8.53 -13.77 2.13
N GLN A 187 -9.37 -14.66 1.61
CA GLN A 187 -10.32 -14.33 0.55
C GLN A 187 -11.31 -13.24 1.00
N PRO A 188 -11.25 -12.02 0.43
CA PRO A 188 -12.26 -11.01 0.70
C PRO A 188 -13.52 -11.27 -0.13
N TYR A 189 -14.68 -10.89 0.42
CA TYR A 189 -15.96 -11.04 -0.23
C TYR A 189 -16.69 -9.72 -0.35
N GLU A 190 -17.42 -9.55 -1.43
CA GLU A 190 -18.38 -8.47 -1.63
C GLU A 190 -19.80 -8.96 -1.26
N PRO A 191 -20.67 -8.06 -0.79
CA PRO A 191 -22.07 -8.38 -0.55
C PRO A 191 -22.75 -8.91 -1.83
N LEU A 192 -23.69 -9.81 -1.66
CA LEU A 192 -24.52 -10.24 -2.78
C LEU A 192 -25.34 -9.07 -3.33
N ALA A 193 -25.48 -9.02 -4.65
CA ALA A 193 -26.38 -8.06 -5.29
C ALA A 193 -27.83 -8.23 -4.79
N ALA A 194 -28.58 -7.14 -4.68
CA ALA A 194 -29.96 -7.16 -4.21
C ALA A 194 -30.85 -8.14 -5.02
N SER A 195 -30.66 -8.21 -6.33
CA SER A 195 -31.36 -9.15 -7.21
C SER A 195 -31.03 -10.62 -6.88
N THR A 196 -29.76 -10.90 -6.54
CA THR A 196 -29.32 -12.24 -6.13
C THR A 196 -29.95 -12.62 -4.79
N LEU A 197 -29.95 -11.69 -3.82
CA LEU A 197 -30.58 -11.89 -2.51
C LEU A 197 -32.09 -12.13 -2.64
N ALA A 198 -32.79 -11.38 -3.51
CA ALA A 198 -34.21 -11.52 -3.75
C ALA A 198 -34.56 -12.89 -4.36
N THR A 199 -33.72 -13.42 -5.24
CA THR A 199 -33.98 -14.66 -5.97
C THR A 199 -33.53 -15.90 -5.21
N TRP A 200 -32.40 -15.85 -4.52
CA TRP A 200 -31.70 -17.01 -3.96
C TRP A 200 -31.43 -16.90 -2.46
N GLY A 201 -31.74 -15.76 -1.85
CA GLY A 201 -31.36 -15.47 -0.48
C GLY A 201 -29.83 -15.53 -0.29
N THR A 202 -29.39 -16.06 0.84
CA THR A 202 -27.96 -16.20 1.17
C THR A 202 -27.42 -17.60 0.85
N ASN A 203 -28.16 -18.42 0.09
CA ASN A 203 -27.72 -19.76 -0.25
C ASN A 203 -26.68 -19.74 -1.38
N LYS A 204 -25.67 -20.61 -1.24
CA LYS A 204 -24.63 -20.78 -2.25
C LYS A 204 -25.24 -21.37 -3.53
N GLN A 205 -24.96 -20.75 -4.65
CA GLN A 205 -25.41 -21.20 -5.96
C GLN A 205 -24.40 -22.16 -6.59
N ARG A 206 -24.89 -23.15 -7.33
CA ARG A 206 -24.07 -23.99 -8.19
C ARG A 206 -24.39 -23.68 -9.66
N ALA A 207 -23.33 -23.46 -10.46
CA ALA A 207 -23.47 -23.47 -11.90
C ALA A 207 -23.83 -24.93 -12.33
N VAL A 208 -24.90 -25.06 -13.11
CA VAL A 208 -25.33 -26.32 -13.69
C VAL A 208 -25.09 -26.24 -15.19
N PHE A 209 -24.51 -27.30 -15.75
CA PHE A 209 -24.31 -27.43 -17.18
C PHE A 209 -25.15 -28.57 -17.71
N ALA A 210 -25.84 -28.38 -18.84
CA ALA A 210 -26.57 -29.42 -19.55
C ALA A 210 -25.59 -30.40 -20.19
N LYS A 211 -26.11 -31.55 -20.66
CA LYS A 211 -25.28 -32.59 -21.29
C LYS A 211 -24.51 -32.10 -22.54
N ASP A 212 -25.01 -31.06 -23.18
CA ASP A 212 -24.39 -30.42 -24.36
C ASP A 212 -23.33 -29.35 -23.99
N GLY A 213 -23.00 -29.23 -22.67
CA GLY A 213 -22.01 -28.22 -22.17
C GLY A 213 -22.57 -26.80 -22.01
N ARG A 214 -23.83 -26.55 -22.35
CA ARG A 214 -24.45 -25.23 -22.18
C ARG A 214 -24.81 -24.99 -20.72
N ARG A 215 -24.68 -23.73 -20.29
CA ARG A 215 -25.07 -23.34 -18.96
C ARG A 215 -26.59 -23.47 -18.77
N ALA A 216 -26.99 -24.29 -17.84
CA ALA A 216 -28.38 -24.47 -17.44
C ALA A 216 -28.74 -23.54 -16.26
N ARG A 217 -30.01 -23.57 -15.82
CA ARG A 217 -30.46 -22.80 -14.65
C ARG A 217 -29.69 -23.25 -13.43
N SER A 218 -29.05 -22.27 -12.72
CA SER A 218 -28.34 -22.53 -11.46
C SER A 218 -29.26 -23.14 -10.41
N SER A 219 -28.74 -24.03 -9.58
CA SER A 219 -29.42 -24.56 -8.40
C SER A 219 -28.81 -23.96 -7.13
N SER A 220 -29.60 -23.81 -6.07
CA SER A 220 -29.10 -23.45 -4.73
C SER A 220 -28.66 -24.68 -3.96
N THR A 221 -27.75 -24.50 -3.01
CA THR A 221 -27.37 -25.52 -2.02
C THR A 221 -27.88 -25.11 -0.65
N ALA A 222 -27.84 -26.01 0.33
CA ALA A 222 -28.15 -25.69 1.73
C ALA A 222 -27.04 -24.84 2.39
N GLU A 223 -25.85 -24.80 1.80
CA GLU A 223 -24.71 -24.00 2.30
C GLU A 223 -24.98 -22.50 2.14
N LYS A 224 -24.58 -21.71 3.14
CA LYS A 224 -24.59 -20.26 3.06
C LYS A 224 -23.33 -19.77 2.36
N THR A 225 -23.47 -18.69 1.61
CA THR A 225 -22.32 -18.01 0.99
C THR A 225 -21.85 -16.84 1.85
N ALA A 226 -20.53 -16.62 1.90
CA ALA A 226 -19.94 -15.43 2.49
C ALA A 226 -20.13 -14.17 1.63
N GLY A 227 -20.59 -14.33 0.39
CA GLY A 227 -20.70 -13.27 -0.61
C GLY A 227 -20.10 -13.68 -1.95
N VAL A 228 -19.81 -12.73 -2.79
CA VAL A 228 -19.08 -12.93 -4.04
C VAL A 228 -17.60 -12.70 -3.77
N PRO A 229 -16.68 -13.60 -4.18
CA PRO A 229 -15.25 -13.29 -4.14
C PRO A 229 -14.99 -11.92 -4.76
N MET A 230 -14.27 -11.05 -4.02
CA MET A 230 -14.02 -9.67 -4.42
C MET A 230 -13.25 -9.62 -5.75
N GLY A 231 -13.72 -8.76 -6.67
CA GLY A 231 -13.04 -8.48 -7.92
C GLY A 231 -11.86 -7.53 -7.77
N ASP A 232 -11.21 -7.22 -8.89
CA ASP A 232 -10.05 -6.34 -8.99
C ASP A 232 -10.41 -4.87 -9.29
N VAL A 233 -11.69 -4.53 -9.41
CA VAL A 233 -12.18 -3.15 -9.54
C VAL A 233 -12.87 -2.74 -8.25
N TRP A 234 -12.22 -1.84 -7.48
CA TRP A 234 -12.71 -1.44 -6.17
C TRP A 234 -13.33 -0.05 -6.21
N GLU A 235 -14.58 0.06 -5.81
CA GLU A 235 -15.25 1.35 -5.63
C GLU A 235 -15.13 1.81 -4.17
N ILE A 236 -14.15 2.65 -3.89
CA ILE A 236 -13.94 3.27 -2.59
C ILE A 236 -13.87 4.78 -2.78
N GLY A 237 -14.69 5.54 -2.05
CA GLY A 237 -14.67 7.00 -2.14
C GLY A 237 -13.34 7.60 -1.68
N VAL A 238 -12.96 8.74 -2.29
CA VAL A 238 -11.90 9.58 -1.71
C VAL A 238 -12.37 10.18 -0.39
N ILE A 239 -11.42 10.52 0.47
CA ILE A 239 -11.72 11.07 1.79
C ILE A 239 -12.45 12.42 1.64
N ALA A 240 -13.68 12.48 2.12
CA ALA A 240 -14.47 13.69 2.08
C ALA A 240 -13.81 14.82 2.93
N PRO A 241 -14.01 16.11 2.57
CA PRO A 241 -13.46 17.23 3.33
C PRO A 241 -13.83 17.24 4.81
N ILE A 242 -14.99 16.66 5.15
CA ILE A 242 -15.55 16.59 6.52
C ILE A 242 -15.31 15.24 7.21
N ALA A 243 -14.68 14.28 6.54
CA ALA A 243 -14.43 12.95 7.09
C ALA A 243 -13.58 13.03 8.36
N ARG A 244 -13.90 12.19 9.35
CA ARG A 244 -13.17 12.14 10.65
C ARG A 244 -11.72 11.69 10.48
N GLU A 245 -11.46 10.77 9.55
CA GLU A 245 -10.12 10.25 9.24
C GLU A 245 -9.21 11.28 8.55
N ARG A 246 -9.76 12.43 8.10
CA ARG A 246 -9.00 13.44 7.35
C ARG A 246 -8.00 14.19 8.23
N THR A 247 -6.71 14.00 7.98
CA THR A 247 -5.61 14.65 8.73
C THR A 247 -5.23 16.03 8.16
N GLY A 248 -5.51 16.28 6.88
CA GLY A 248 -5.03 17.46 6.14
C GLY A 248 -3.69 17.25 5.44
N TYR A 249 -3.09 16.06 5.56
CA TYR A 249 -1.93 15.68 4.78
C TYR A 249 -2.34 15.44 3.32
N PRO A 250 -1.54 15.90 2.32
CA PRO A 250 -1.85 15.65 0.91
C PRO A 250 -1.75 14.16 0.59
N SER A 251 -2.48 13.73 -0.43
CA SER A 251 -2.49 12.33 -0.92
C SER A 251 -2.89 11.27 0.12
N GLN A 252 -3.45 11.65 1.28
CA GLN A 252 -3.93 10.69 2.26
C GLN A 252 -4.87 9.68 1.60
N LYS A 253 -4.57 8.37 1.79
CA LYS A 253 -5.42 7.29 1.30
C LYS A 253 -6.52 6.96 2.31
N PRO A 254 -7.74 6.55 1.86
CA PRO A 254 -8.81 6.14 2.76
C PRO A 254 -8.45 4.87 3.53
N GLU A 255 -8.84 4.80 4.80
CA GLU A 255 -8.61 3.62 5.65
C GLU A 255 -9.22 2.36 5.05
N ALA A 256 -10.42 2.45 4.47
CA ALA A 256 -11.09 1.33 3.84
C ALA A 256 -10.28 0.65 2.72
N LEU A 257 -9.41 1.39 2.01
CA LEU A 257 -8.50 0.83 1.02
C LEU A 257 -7.45 -0.07 1.69
N LEU A 258 -6.83 0.43 2.76
CA LEU A 258 -5.78 -0.27 3.50
C LEU A 258 -6.36 -1.44 4.31
N GLU A 259 -7.57 -1.33 4.85
CA GLU A 259 -8.26 -2.42 5.53
C GLU A 259 -8.47 -3.63 4.59
N ARG A 260 -8.87 -3.38 3.34
CA ARG A 260 -9.00 -4.45 2.33
C ARG A 260 -7.65 -5.11 2.04
N LEU A 261 -6.61 -4.33 1.78
CA LEU A 261 -5.27 -4.86 1.47
C LEU A 261 -4.68 -5.64 2.64
N ILE A 262 -4.65 -5.02 3.83
CA ILE A 262 -4.05 -5.61 5.03
C ILE A 262 -4.84 -6.86 5.44
N GLY A 263 -6.17 -6.80 5.42
CA GLY A 263 -7.01 -7.95 5.73
C GLY A 263 -6.82 -9.13 4.78
N ALA A 264 -6.68 -8.87 3.47
CA ALA A 264 -6.49 -9.92 2.48
C ALA A 264 -5.07 -10.51 2.48
N LEU A 265 -4.04 -9.70 2.79
CA LEU A 265 -2.63 -10.03 2.53
C LEU A 265 -1.80 -10.26 3.80
N SER A 266 -2.42 -10.20 4.98
CA SER A 266 -1.75 -10.44 6.26
C SER A 266 -2.69 -11.03 7.32
N ASN A 267 -2.13 -11.63 8.35
CA ASN A 267 -2.82 -12.08 9.55
C ASN A 267 -2.41 -11.24 10.78
N GLU A 268 -3.09 -11.39 11.91
CA GLU A 268 -2.65 -10.82 13.18
C GLU A 268 -1.23 -11.28 13.51
N GLY A 269 -0.40 -10.37 14.02
CA GLY A 269 1.01 -10.58 14.30
C GLY A 269 1.95 -10.47 13.08
N ASP A 270 1.43 -10.49 11.84
CA ASP A 270 2.25 -10.30 10.64
C ASP A 270 2.78 -8.86 10.56
N LEU A 271 3.94 -8.67 9.91
CA LEU A 271 4.61 -7.37 9.76
C LEU A 271 4.21 -6.68 8.44
N VAL A 272 3.70 -5.46 8.54
CA VAL A 272 3.34 -4.57 7.43
C VAL A 272 4.38 -3.46 7.29
N LEU A 273 4.93 -3.27 6.09
CA LEU A 273 5.89 -2.21 5.77
C LEU A 273 5.25 -1.14 4.89
N ASP A 274 5.47 0.13 5.25
CA ASP A 274 5.15 1.30 4.42
C ASP A 274 6.34 2.26 4.38
N PRO A 275 7.16 2.22 3.31
CA PRO A 275 8.32 3.10 3.19
C PRO A 275 7.98 4.52 2.73
N TYR A 276 6.71 4.83 2.54
CA TYR A 276 6.18 6.16 2.21
C TYR A 276 5.04 6.52 3.16
N ALA A 277 5.30 6.45 4.47
CA ALA A 277 4.28 6.46 5.51
C ALA A 277 3.31 7.66 5.45
N GLY A 278 3.76 8.83 5.02
CA GLY A 278 2.95 10.02 4.78
C GLY A 278 2.04 10.39 5.94
N SER A 279 0.73 10.23 5.77
CA SER A 279 -0.27 10.48 6.82
C SER A 279 -0.43 9.33 7.82
N GLY A 280 0.32 8.22 7.67
CA GLY A 280 0.29 7.07 8.56
C GLY A 280 -0.96 6.19 8.43
N THR A 281 -1.71 6.26 7.33
CA THR A 281 -2.94 5.47 7.16
C THR A 281 -2.64 3.97 7.28
N THR A 282 -1.62 3.49 6.57
CA THR A 282 -1.22 2.08 6.58
C THR A 282 -0.87 1.61 8.00
N LEU A 283 -0.08 2.40 8.72
CA LEU A 283 0.39 2.07 10.06
C LEU A 283 -0.77 2.02 11.07
N ALA A 284 -1.66 3.02 11.02
CA ALA A 284 -2.82 3.09 11.90
C ALA A 284 -3.79 1.92 11.65
N VAL A 285 -4.03 1.56 10.39
CA VAL A 285 -4.87 0.41 10.04
C VAL A 285 -4.19 -0.90 10.46
N ALA A 286 -2.89 -1.07 10.19
CA ALA A 286 -2.14 -2.25 10.61
C ALA A 286 -2.21 -2.44 12.13
N HIS A 287 -1.93 -1.39 12.90
CA HIS A 287 -2.04 -1.41 14.37
C HIS A 287 -3.44 -1.81 14.84
N ARG A 288 -4.48 -1.14 14.35
CA ARG A 288 -5.87 -1.42 14.72
C ARG A 288 -6.31 -2.86 14.39
N MET A 289 -5.72 -3.44 13.37
CA MET A 289 -5.99 -4.82 12.96
C MET A 289 -5.06 -5.85 13.65
N GLY A 290 -4.24 -5.46 14.62
CA GLY A 290 -3.34 -6.37 15.35
C GLY A 290 -2.10 -6.81 14.55
N ARG A 291 -1.67 -6.02 13.55
CA ARG A 291 -0.44 -6.26 12.78
C ARG A 291 0.69 -5.42 13.34
N GLY A 292 1.91 -5.96 13.30
CA GLY A 292 3.11 -5.15 13.45
C GLY A 292 3.30 -4.23 12.25
N PHE A 293 4.03 -3.11 12.43
CA PHE A 293 4.30 -2.21 11.31
C PHE A 293 5.70 -1.60 11.35
N LEU A 294 6.22 -1.31 10.15
CA LEU A 294 7.39 -0.48 9.89
C LEU A 294 6.98 0.64 8.95
N GLY A 295 7.00 1.88 9.42
CA GLY A 295 6.77 3.07 8.61
C GLY A 295 8.05 3.87 8.45
N ILE A 296 8.31 4.40 7.24
CA ILE A 296 9.46 5.26 6.99
C ILE A 296 8.98 6.54 6.31
N ASP A 297 9.46 7.69 6.77
CA ASP A 297 9.27 8.96 6.09
C ASP A 297 10.41 9.93 6.41
N ALA A 298 10.70 10.85 5.51
CA ALA A 298 11.70 11.90 5.70
C ALA A 298 11.05 13.24 6.11
N SER A 299 9.75 13.40 5.90
CA SER A 299 9.02 14.65 6.13
C SER A 299 8.65 14.82 7.61
N PRO A 300 9.11 15.89 8.28
CA PRO A 300 8.70 16.15 9.67
C PRO A 300 7.17 16.29 9.82
N VAL A 301 6.50 16.74 8.77
CA VAL A 301 5.03 16.86 8.74
C VAL A 301 4.37 15.49 8.69
N ALA A 302 4.89 14.57 7.87
CA ALA A 302 4.43 13.19 7.79
C ALA A 302 4.59 12.49 9.17
N LEU A 303 5.79 12.56 9.71
CA LEU A 303 6.12 11.95 11.01
C LEU A 303 5.21 12.45 12.14
N ARG A 304 4.98 13.77 12.20
CA ARG A 304 4.06 14.35 13.19
C ARG A 304 2.62 13.86 12.97
N THR A 305 2.13 13.91 11.73
CA THR A 305 0.77 13.49 11.41
C THR A 305 0.54 12.02 11.71
N THR A 306 1.52 11.17 11.37
CA THR A 306 1.48 9.73 11.67
C THR A 306 1.46 9.46 13.16
N ARG A 307 2.26 10.16 13.96
CA ARG A 307 2.28 10.01 15.43
C ARG A 307 0.94 10.42 16.03
N GLU A 308 0.43 11.61 15.69
CA GLU A 308 -0.89 12.08 16.15
C GLU A 308 -2.01 11.09 15.78
N ARG A 309 -1.93 10.45 14.60
CA ARG A 309 -2.90 9.45 14.16
C ARG A 309 -2.80 8.15 14.96
N LEU A 310 -1.59 7.65 15.19
CA LEU A 310 -1.37 6.45 16.00
C LEU A 310 -1.79 6.67 17.45
N ASP A 311 -1.47 7.82 18.05
CA ASP A 311 -1.94 8.19 19.38
C ASP A 311 -3.48 8.16 19.47
N ALA A 312 -4.17 8.67 18.46
CA ALA A 312 -5.64 8.67 18.41
C ALA A 312 -6.28 7.27 18.33
N CYS A 313 -5.54 6.24 17.87
CA CYS A 313 -6.00 4.85 17.84
C CYS A 313 -5.35 3.94 18.88
N GLY A 314 -4.75 4.53 19.93
CA GLY A 314 -4.16 3.78 21.05
C GLY A 314 -2.73 3.28 20.81
N GLY A 315 -2.12 3.63 19.68
CA GLY A 315 -0.76 3.25 19.31
C GLY A 315 0.28 4.31 19.68
N SER A 316 0.31 4.74 20.95
CA SER A 316 1.25 5.78 21.41
C SER A 316 2.70 5.41 21.15
N LEU A 317 3.38 6.24 20.37
CA LEU A 317 4.77 6.06 19.97
C LEU A 317 5.73 6.77 20.94
N VAL A 318 6.70 6.01 21.44
CA VAL A 318 7.79 6.54 22.28
C VAL A 318 9.08 6.56 21.49
N GLU A 319 9.83 7.67 21.59
CA GLU A 319 11.15 7.76 20.94
C GLU A 319 12.13 6.75 21.54
N ARG A 320 12.75 5.94 20.69
CA ARG A 320 13.70 4.89 21.09
C ARG A 320 14.88 4.84 20.13
N ALA A 321 16.04 4.40 20.60
CA ALA A 321 17.16 4.08 19.75
C ALA A 321 16.81 2.90 18.82
N PHE A 322 17.10 3.05 17.54
CA PHE A 322 16.96 1.99 16.54
C PHE A 322 18.35 1.62 16.02
N ALA A 323 18.75 0.38 16.21
CA ALA A 323 20.03 -0.11 15.74
C ALA A 323 19.83 -1.23 14.70
N PHE A 324 20.51 -1.13 13.57
CA PHE A 324 20.65 -2.25 12.64
C PHE A 324 21.51 -3.34 13.32
N GLY A 325 20.92 -4.45 13.70
CA GLY A 325 21.61 -5.57 14.38
C GLY A 325 20.98 -6.04 15.69
N ALA A 326 20.03 -5.34 16.27
CA ALA A 326 19.22 -5.87 17.38
C ALA A 326 18.10 -6.74 16.79
N LYS A 327 18.23 -8.07 16.87
CA LYS A 327 17.12 -8.99 16.55
C LYS A 327 15.90 -8.58 17.38
N ALA A 328 14.78 -8.30 16.75
CA ALA A 328 13.52 -8.24 17.43
C ALA A 328 13.33 -9.55 18.19
N ARG A 329 13.26 -9.50 19.52
CA ARG A 329 12.90 -10.67 20.31
C ARG A 329 11.42 -10.96 19.99
N ALA A 330 11.20 -12.04 19.23
CA ALA A 330 9.90 -12.67 19.19
C ALA A 330 9.64 -13.20 20.60
N SER A 331 8.67 -12.61 21.27
CA SER A 331 8.11 -13.14 22.52
C SER A 331 6.88 -13.96 22.19
#